data_ec74383b13cbd3fa1dd19e834829ec2f
#
_entry.id   ec74383b13cbd3fa1dd19e834829ec2f
#
_cell.length_a   1.000
_cell.length_b   1.000
_cell.length_c   1.000
_cell.angle_alpha   90.00
_cell.angle_beta   90.00
_cell.angle_gamma   90.00
#
_symmetry.space_group_name_H-M   'P 1'
#
loop_
_entity.id
_entity.type
_entity.pdbx_description
1 polymer ?
#
loop_
_entity_poly.entity_id
_entity_poly.type
_entity_poly.pdbx_seq_one_letter_code
_entity_poly.pdbx_strand_id
1 'polypeptide(L)'
;GAAGWTTLNSRGGDMVDQDWMDSGTPGTWTDESRHPDTRLNYANEFDLNVKGWFLKESDYRLAIMAGYQESRYSFNATGGTYIYSENGGFRNETGALPDKIKVIGYKQHFKIPYVGLTGNYRYDNFEFGGAFKYSGWVRGSDNDEHYVRQTTFRSKVINQNYYSVAVNAGYYITPEAKVYIEGVWSRLTNKKGDTSLYDRSDNTSEHNNNGAGIENYNFITTAGLKYTF
;
A
#
# COMPACT_ATOMS: atom_id res chain seq x y z
N GLY A 1 10.31 20.36 -0.52
CA GLY A 1 9.62 19.77 -1.68
C GLY A 1 8.24 19.22 -1.32
N ALA A 2 7.35 19.23 -2.27
CA ALA A 2 6.04 18.59 -2.19
C ALA A 2 5.82 17.76 -3.45
N ALA A 3 5.24 16.59 -3.28
CA ALA A 3 4.87 15.72 -4.38
C ALA A 3 3.57 14.98 -4.05
N GLY A 4 2.89 14.49 -5.04
CA GLY A 4 1.70 13.69 -4.85
C GLY A 4 1.20 13.13 -6.17
N TRP A 5 0.44 12.05 -6.06
CA TRP A 5 -0.22 11.44 -7.20
C TRP A 5 -1.54 10.81 -6.76
N THR A 6 -2.41 10.60 -7.69
CA THR A 6 -3.67 9.90 -7.49
C THR A 6 -4.02 9.06 -8.70
N THR A 7 -4.64 7.92 -8.47
CA THR A 7 -5.31 7.14 -9.49
C THR A 7 -6.75 6.93 -9.08
N LEU A 8 -7.63 6.84 -10.04
CA LEU A 8 -9.05 6.66 -9.83
C LEU A 8 -9.54 5.49 -10.69
N ASN A 9 -10.38 4.66 -10.07
CA ASN A 9 -11.30 3.74 -10.75
C ASN A 9 -10.64 2.85 -11.83
N SER A 10 -9.66 2.08 -11.43
CA SER A 10 -8.94 1.15 -12.30
C SER A 10 -9.21 -0.31 -11.93
N ARG A 11 -8.85 -1.23 -12.82
CA ARG A 11 -8.86 -2.67 -12.51
C ARG A 11 -7.78 -2.95 -11.48
N GLY A 12 -8.14 -3.63 -10.38
CA GLY A 12 -7.24 -3.90 -9.26
C GLY A 12 -6.53 -5.25 -9.28
N GLY A 13 -6.87 -6.15 -10.20
CA GLY A 13 -6.37 -7.53 -10.17
C GLY A 13 -7.21 -8.43 -9.28
N ASP A 14 -6.61 -9.46 -8.72
CA ASP A 14 -7.27 -10.44 -7.86
C ASP A 14 -7.10 -10.07 -6.39
N MET A 15 -8.14 -10.24 -5.60
CA MET A 15 -8.08 -10.18 -4.14
C MET A 15 -8.23 -11.58 -3.57
N VAL A 16 -7.36 -11.92 -2.63
CA VAL A 16 -7.45 -13.15 -1.83
C VAL A 16 -7.55 -12.72 -0.37
N ASP A 17 -8.59 -13.18 0.30
CA ASP A 17 -8.82 -12.98 1.71
C ASP A 17 -8.67 -14.32 2.43
N GLN A 18 -7.87 -14.36 3.49
CA GLN A 18 -7.58 -15.57 4.26
C GLN A 18 -7.71 -15.31 5.76
N ASP A 19 -8.45 -16.15 6.42
CA ASP A 19 -8.62 -16.16 7.86
C ASP A 19 -7.92 -17.36 8.51
N TRP A 20 -7.35 -17.14 9.70
CA TRP A 20 -6.73 -18.16 10.54
C TRP A 20 -7.55 -18.28 11.83
N MET A 21 -8.61 -19.06 11.77
CA MET A 21 -9.42 -19.34 12.95
C MET A 21 -8.77 -20.47 13.76
N ASP A 22 -9.09 -20.58 15.04
CA ASP A 22 -8.62 -21.70 15.87
C ASP A 22 -9.32 -23.00 15.47
N SER A 23 -8.67 -23.78 14.61
CA SER A 23 -9.19 -25.04 14.07
C SER A 23 -8.44 -26.28 14.55
N GLY A 24 -7.53 -26.11 15.51
CA GLY A 24 -6.63 -27.21 15.95
C GLY A 24 -5.52 -27.54 14.95
N THR A 25 -5.41 -26.82 13.84
CA THR A 25 -4.31 -26.96 12.86
C THR A 25 -3.50 -25.67 12.79
N PRO A 26 -2.49 -25.49 13.65
CA PRO A 26 -1.71 -24.27 13.72
C PRO A 26 -0.98 -23.96 12.41
N GLY A 27 -0.94 -22.67 12.05
CA GLY A 27 -0.09 -22.15 10.98
C GLY A 27 -0.67 -22.24 9.57
N THR A 28 -1.86 -22.78 9.38
CA THR A 28 -2.56 -22.79 8.09
C THR A 28 -3.83 -21.94 8.13
N TRP A 29 -4.19 -21.33 7.01
CA TRP A 29 -5.48 -20.64 6.89
C TRP A 29 -6.63 -21.66 6.99
N THR A 30 -7.74 -21.23 7.58
CA THR A 30 -8.94 -22.04 7.73
C THR A 30 -9.99 -21.69 6.68
N ASP A 31 -10.04 -20.42 6.31
CA ASP A 31 -11.02 -19.86 5.40
C ASP A 31 -10.31 -19.04 4.34
N GLU A 32 -10.73 -19.19 3.10
CA GLU A 32 -10.19 -18.42 1.97
C GLU A 32 -11.34 -18.00 1.04
N SER A 33 -11.31 -16.75 0.61
CA SER A 33 -12.11 -16.30 -0.53
C SER A 33 -11.23 -15.65 -1.60
N ARG A 34 -11.59 -15.87 -2.86
CA ARG A 34 -10.87 -15.35 -4.03
C ARG A 34 -11.80 -14.55 -4.92
N HIS A 35 -11.39 -13.34 -5.23
CA HIS A 35 -12.18 -12.36 -5.94
C HIS A 35 -11.42 -11.84 -7.17
N PRO A 36 -11.60 -12.49 -8.35
CA PRO A 36 -10.89 -12.07 -9.57
C PRO A 36 -11.42 -10.75 -10.16
N ASP A 37 -12.63 -10.32 -9.79
CA ASP A 37 -13.17 -9.00 -10.16
C ASP A 37 -13.00 -8.00 -9.01
N THR A 38 -11.75 -7.58 -8.80
CA THR A 38 -11.41 -6.53 -7.84
C THR A 38 -11.09 -5.23 -8.56
N ARG A 39 -11.65 -4.14 -8.05
CA ARG A 39 -11.41 -2.78 -8.53
C ARG A 39 -10.63 -1.97 -7.53
N LEU A 40 -9.64 -1.23 -8.03
CA LEU A 40 -8.99 -0.15 -7.31
C LEU A 40 -9.88 1.10 -7.45
N ASN A 41 -10.54 1.51 -6.37
CA ASN A 41 -11.36 2.73 -6.38
C ASN A 41 -10.47 3.97 -6.44
N TYR A 42 -9.43 3.99 -5.63
CA TYR A 42 -8.36 4.99 -5.66
C TYR A 42 -7.10 4.47 -4.97
N ALA A 43 -5.98 4.96 -5.44
CA ALA A 43 -4.72 5.02 -4.72
C ALA A 43 -4.22 6.45 -4.78
N ASN A 44 -3.81 7.01 -3.67
CA ASN A 44 -3.22 8.33 -3.65
C ASN A 44 -2.10 8.44 -2.63
N GLU A 45 -1.18 9.34 -2.92
CA GLU A 45 -0.04 9.62 -2.09
C GLU A 45 0.23 11.12 -2.07
N PHE A 46 0.62 11.59 -0.91
CA PHE A 46 1.08 12.95 -0.69
C PHE A 46 2.39 12.90 0.12
N ASP A 47 3.39 13.65 -0.31
CA ASP A 47 4.72 13.71 0.29
C ASP A 47 5.18 15.15 0.49
N LEU A 48 5.59 15.48 1.69
CA LEU A 48 6.28 16.72 2.03
C LEU A 48 7.66 16.41 2.56
N ASN A 49 8.68 17.08 2.05
CA ASN A 49 10.05 16.86 2.50
C ASN A 49 10.92 18.10 2.49
N VAL A 50 11.97 18.04 3.30
CA VAL A 50 13.09 18.95 3.28
C VAL A 50 14.35 18.18 2.90
N LYS A 51 15.25 18.84 2.15
CA LYS A 51 16.52 18.27 1.69
C LYS A 51 17.68 19.17 2.10
N GLY A 52 18.69 18.57 2.72
CA GLY A 52 19.96 19.19 3.02
C GLY A 52 21.03 18.68 2.07
N TRP A 53 21.47 19.51 1.14
CA TRP A 53 22.52 19.16 0.20
C TRP A 53 23.88 19.30 0.88
N PHE A 54 24.59 18.19 1.08
CA PHE A 54 25.90 18.16 1.73
C PHE A 54 27.06 17.99 0.73
N LEU A 55 26.76 17.61 -0.51
CA LEU A 55 27.72 17.48 -1.59
C LEU A 55 27.10 18.07 -2.87
N LYS A 56 27.81 19.02 -3.48
CA LYS A 56 27.43 19.70 -4.72
C LYS A 56 28.66 19.89 -5.58
N GLU A 57 28.81 19.01 -6.56
CA GLU A 57 29.83 19.11 -7.58
C GLU A 57 29.22 19.55 -8.93
N SER A 58 30.03 19.74 -9.94
CA SER A 58 29.57 20.14 -11.27
C SER A 58 28.57 19.12 -11.87
N ASP A 59 28.84 17.85 -11.66
CA ASP A 59 28.15 16.76 -12.35
C ASP A 59 27.23 15.97 -11.43
N TYR A 60 27.43 15.99 -10.11
CA TYR A 60 26.63 15.25 -9.16
C TYR A 60 26.39 16.01 -7.86
N ARG A 61 25.32 15.65 -7.20
CA ARG A 61 24.94 16.19 -5.88
C ARG A 61 24.23 15.15 -5.06
N LEU A 62 24.45 15.22 -3.73
CA LEU A 62 23.85 14.33 -2.75
C LEU A 62 23.19 15.14 -1.64
N ALA A 63 22.05 14.67 -1.17
CA ALA A 63 21.31 15.25 -0.06
C ALA A 63 20.82 14.19 0.90
N ILE A 64 20.78 14.54 2.17
CA ILE A 64 19.91 13.90 3.14
C ILE A 64 18.52 14.51 3.03
N MET A 65 17.48 13.73 3.33
CA MET A 65 16.12 14.22 3.39
C MET A 65 15.39 13.70 4.62
N ALA A 66 14.43 14.48 5.06
CA ALA A 66 13.45 14.09 6.05
C ALA A 66 12.08 14.57 5.57
N GLY A 67 11.05 13.77 5.81
CA GLY A 67 9.74 14.09 5.29
C GLY A 67 8.62 13.35 5.98
N TYR A 68 7.41 13.61 5.48
CA TYR A 68 6.19 12.98 5.87
C TYR A 68 5.37 12.65 4.63
N GLN A 69 4.99 11.38 4.51
CA GLN A 69 4.19 10.86 3.41
C GLN A 69 2.89 10.25 3.95
N GLU A 70 1.79 10.50 3.26
CA GLU A 70 0.55 9.75 3.46
C GLU A 70 0.22 8.96 2.21
N SER A 71 -0.12 7.67 2.37
CA SER A 71 -0.55 6.80 1.29
C SER A 71 -1.90 6.17 1.63
N ARG A 72 -2.83 6.20 0.69
CA ARG A 72 -4.19 5.68 0.86
C ARG A 72 -4.59 4.83 -0.32
N TYR A 73 -5.20 3.69 -0.02
CA TYR A 73 -5.69 2.73 -1.01
C TYR A 73 -7.13 2.34 -0.70
N SER A 74 -7.94 2.10 -1.72
CA SER A 74 -9.29 1.61 -1.58
C SER A 74 -9.62 0.64 -2.71
N PHE A 75 -10.07 -0.55 -2.33
CA PHE A 75 -10.43 -1.63 -3.24
C PHE A 75 -11.87 -2.08 -2.98
N ASN A 76 -12.52 -2.58 -4.01
CA ASN A 76 -13.77 -3.32 -3.93
C ASN A 76 -13.64 -4.63 -4.68
N ALA A 77 -14.08 -5.71 -4.05
CA ALA A 77 -14.18 -7.03 -4.66
C ALA A 77 -15.65 -7.41 -4.88
N THR A 78 -15.94 -7.99 -6.05
CA THR A 78 -17.27 -8.46 -6.42
C THR A 78 -17.23 -9.94 -6.78
N GLY A 79 -18.28 -10.70 -6.39
CA GLY A 79 -18.35 -12.12 -6.66
C GLY A 79 -17.17 -12.91 -6.11
N GLY A 80 -16.88 -14.04 -6.71
CA GLY A 80 -15.74 -14.88 -6.37
C GLY A 80 -16.10 -16.28 -5.90
N THR A 81 -15.12 -16.98 -5.35
CA THR A 81 -15.28 -18.34 -4.78
C THR A 81 -14.73 -18.37 -3.37
N TYR A 82 -15.17 -19.33 -2.59
CA TYR A 82 -14.70 -19.52 -1.23
C TYR A 82 -14.46 -20.98 -0.87
N ILE A 83 -13.58 -21.19 0.12
CA ILE A 83 -13.34 -22.45 0.83
C ILE A 83 -13.35 -22.08 2.31
N TYR A 84 -14.34 -22.57 3.04
CA TYR A 84 -14.55 -22.26 4.45
C TYR A 84 -14.52 -23.51 5.33
N SER A 85 -14.23 -23.29 6.61
CA SER A 85 -14.27 -24.31 7.66
C SER A 85 -15.54 -24.14 8.48
N GLU A 86 -16.50 -25.03 8.31
CA GLU A 86 -17.82 -24.90 8.92
C GLU A 86 -18.09 -26.08 9.88
N ASN A 87 -18.86 -25.80 10.95
CA ASN A 87 -19.34 -26.79 11.92
C ASN A 87 -18.23 -27.71 12.50
N GLY A 88 -17.04 -27.17 12.75
CA GLY A 88 -15.90 -27.92 13.28
C GLY A 88 -15.13 -28.74 12.23
N GLY A 89 -15.50 -28.63 10.95
CA GLY A 89 -14.73 -29.20 9.84
C GLY A 89 -13.53 -28.32 9.47
N PHE A 90 -12.67 -28.84 8.59
CA PHE A 90 -11.52 -28.10 8.06
C PHE A 90 -11.61 -28.03 6.54
N ARG A 91 -11.80 -26.82 5.99
CA ARG A 91 -11.95 -26.54 4.56
C ARG A 91 -12.99 -27.45 3.88
N ASN A 92 -14.08 -27.66 4.58
CA ASN A 92 -15.12 -28.64 4.20
C ASN A 92 -16.31 -28.03 3.44
N GLU A 93 -16.37 -26.71 3.34
CA GLU A 93 -17.41 -26.00 2.60
C GLU A 93 -16.80 -25.20 1.46
N THR A 94 -17.31 -25.37 0.24
CA THR A 94 -16.86 -24.65 -0.95
C THR A 94 -18.05 -24.10 -1.71
N GLY A 95 -17.90 -22.93 -2.31
CA GLY A 95 -18.98 -22.34 -3.08
C GLY A 95 -18.54 -21.13 -3.89
N ALA A 96 -19.54 -20.51 -4.53
CA ALA A 96 -19.39 -19.28 -5.27
C ALA A 96 -20.21 -18.16 -4.60
N LEU A 97 -19.62 -16.98 -4.51
CA LEU A 97 -20.29 -15.77 -4.09
C LEU A 97 -21.07 -15.18 -5.28
N PRO A 98 -22.22 -14.54 -5.04
CA PRO A 98 -23.05 -14.02 -6.11
C PRO A 98 -22.29 -13.05 -7.02
N ASP A 99 -22.37 -13.27 -8.33
CA ASP A 99 -21.76 -12.40 -9.33
C ASP A 99 -22.32 -10.96 -9.25
N LYS A 100 -21.45 -9.98 -9.52
CA LYS A 100 -21.81 -8.55 -9.54
C LYS A 100 -22.27 -7.95 -8.19
N ILE A 101 -22.25 -8.74 -7.12
CA ILE A 101 -22.49 -8.23 -5.77
C ILE A 101 -21.17 -7.86 -5.14
N LYS A 102 -21.11 -6.66 -4.54
CA LYS A 102 -19.95 -6.22 -3.77
C LYS A 102 -19.85 -7.07 -2.50
N VAL A 103 -18.75 -7.79 -2.38
CA VAL A 103 -18.50 -8.74 -1.26
C VAL A 103 -17.57 -8.12 -0.24
N ILE A 104 -16.46 -7.52 -0.69
CA ILE A 104 -15.45 -6.90 0.18
C ILE A 104 -15.20 -5.46 -0.25
N GLY A 105 -15.05 -4.58 0.74
CA GLY A 105 -14.52 -3.24 0.58
C GLY A 105 -13.33 -3.04 1.49
N TYR A 106 -12.12 -2.94 0.93
CA TYR A 106 -10.89 -2.85 1.68
C TYR A 106 -10.23 -1.48 1.51
N LYS A 107 -9.83 -0.87 2.63
CA LYS A 107 -9.12 0.42 2.64
C LYS A 107 -7.89 0.32 3.52
N GLN A 108 -6.80 0.93 3.06
CA GLN A 108 -5.58 1.12 3.83
C GLN A 108 -5.21 2.60 3.90
N HIS A 109 -4.67 3.01 5.03
CA HIS A 109 -4.13 4.34 5.24
C HIS A 109 -2.83 4.26 6.03
N PHE A 110 -1.76 4.83 5.48
CA PHE A 110 -0.44 4.85 6.08
C PHE A 110 0.05 6.29 6.28
N LYS A 111 0.56 6.58 7.48
CA LYS A 111 1.24 7.82 7.86
C LYS A 111 2.70 7.51 8.09
N ILE A 112 3.57 8.07 7.27
CA ILE A 112 4.96 7.66 7.10
C ILE A 112 5.89 8.86 7.33
N PRO A 113 6.25 9.19 8.58
CA PRO A 113 7.41 10.05 8.80
C PRO A 113 8.66 9.30 8.39
N TYR A 114 9.57 9.90 7.61
CA TYR A 114 10.72 9.20 7.06
C TYR A 114 11.98 10.04 7.04
N VAL A 115 13.10 9.34 6.93
CA VAL A 115 14.41 9.89 6.57
C VAL A 115 14.92 9.23 5.30
N GLY A 116 15.85 9.87 4.61
CA GLY A 116 16.35 9.29 3.38
C GLY A 116 17.57 9.98 2.81
N LEU A 117 18.02 9.44 1.69
CA LEU A 117 19.11 9.96 0.87
C LEU A 117 18.61 10.13 -0.55
N THR A 118 19.05 11.16 -1.23
CA THR A 118 18.80 11.38 -2.65
C THR A 118 20.02 11.94 -3.33
N GLY A 119 20.19 11.58 -4.58
CA GLY A 119 21.27 12.10 -5.39
C GLY A 119 20.92 12.10 -6.87
N ASN A 120 21.65 12.90 -7.62
CA ASN A 120 21.59 12.88 -9.05
C ASN A 120 22.98 13.12 -9.67
N TYR A 121 23.13 12.58 -10.86
CA TYR A 121 24.32 12.69 -11.69
C TYR A 121 23.90 13.20 -13.07
N ARG A 122 24.60 14.25 -13.55
CA ARG A 122 24.38 14.82 -14.88
C ARG A 122 25.56 14.48 -15.80
N TYR A 123 25.22 13.94 -16.96
CA TYR A 123 26.16 13.71 -18.04
C TYR A 123 25.58 14.30 -19.32
N ASP A 124 26.19 15.41 -19.79
CA ASP A 124 25.69 16.18 -20.93
C ASP A 124 24.20 16.57 -20.73
N ASN A 125 23.32 16.18 -21.62
CA ASN A 125 21.88 16.44 -21.49
C ASN A 125 21.12 15.35 -20.69
N PHE A 126 21.80 14.29 -20.26
CA PHE A 126 21.20 13.24 -19.42
C PHE A 126 21.34 13.58 -17.95
N GLU A 127 20.32 13.24 -17.18
CA GLU A 127 20.36 13.24 -15.73
C GLU A 127 19.82 11.93 -15.18
N PHE A 128 20.59 11.29 -14.32
CA PHE A 128 20.22 10.08 -13.60
C PHE A 128 20.06 10.42 -12.13
N GLY A 129 19.02 9.89 -11.50
CA GLY A 129 18.77 10.15 -10.12
C GLY A 129 18.34 8.92 -9.36
N GLY A 130 18.49 8.99 -8.05
CA GLY A 130 18.03 7.98 -7.13
C GLY A 130 17.63 8.57 -5.79
N ALA A 131 16.76 7.85 -5.09
CA ALA A 131 16.38 8.17 -3.74
C ALA A 131 16.12 6.89 -2.95
N PHE A 132 16.47 6.93 -1.68
CA PHE A 132 16.14 5.89 -0.71
C PHE A 132 15.43 6.54 0.47
N LYS A 133 14.30 5.97 0.90
CA LYS A 133 13.56 6.38 2.09
C LYS A 133 13.44 5.23 3.06
N TYR A 134 13.51 5.53 4.34
CA TYR A 134 13.29 4.60 5.43
C TYR A 134 12.45 5.23 6.53
N SER A 135 11.56 4.42 7.10
CA SER A 135 10.86 4.73 8.34
C SER A 135 10.70 3.48 9.21
N GLY A 136 10.91 3.63 10.51
CA GLY A 136 10.53 2.66 11.54
C GLY A 136 9.35 3.15 12.38
N TRP A 137 8.69 4.24 11.97
CA TRP A 137 7.67 4.95 12.78
C TRP A 137 6.31 5.05 12.09
N VAL A 138 6.07 4.19 11.11
CA VAL A 138 4.81 4.21 10.35
C VAL A 138 3.64 3.85 11.25
N ARG A 139 2.55 4.58 11.07
CA ARG A 139 1.23 4.24 11.60
C ARG A 139 0.36 3.82 10.44
N GLY A 140 -0.06 2.56 10.45
CA GLY A 140 -0.97 1.98 9.47
C GLY A 140 -2.33 1.73 10.07
N SER A 141 -3.36 1.82 9.25
CA SER A 141 -4.70 1.40 9.59
C SER A 141 -5.39 0.82 8.37
N ASP A 142 -6.28 -0.11 8.60
CA ASP A 142 -7.19 -0.61 7.59
C ASP A 142 -8.64 -0.57 8.02
N ASN A 143 -9.52 -0.72 7.05
CA ASN A 143 -10.94 -0.98 7.23
C ASN A 143 -11.34 -2.01 6.20
N ASP A 144 -11.79 -3.15 6.67
CA ASP A 144 -12.23 -4.27 5.86
C ASP A 144 -13.72 -4.52 6.09
N GLU A 145 -14.51 -4.34 5.04
CA GLU A 145 -15.97 -4.51 5.05
C GLU A 145 -16.34 -5.79 4.34
N HIS A 146 -16.87 -6.75 5.07
CA HIS A 146 -17.47 -7.95 4.54
C HIS A 146 -18.98 -7.73 4.41
N TYR A 147 -19.44 -7.33 3.25
CA TYR A 147 -20.84 -6.91 3.05
C TYR A 147 -21.84 -8.04 3.20
N VAL A 148 -21.53 -9.24 2.71
CA VAL A 148 -22.42 -10.41 2.79
C VAL A 148 -22.52 -10.92 4.22
N ARG A 149 -21.41 -10.95 4.93
CA ARG A 149 -21.36 -11.33 6.37
C ARG A 149 -21.84 -10.23 7.31
N GLN A 150 -22.06 -9.01 6.81
CA GLN A 150 -22.37 -7.82 7.60
C GLN A 150 -21.34 -7.51 8.71
N THR A 151 -20.07 -7.81 8.44
CA THR A 151 -18.99 -7.69 9.42
C THR A 151 -17.98 -6.64 8.97
N THR A 152 -17.49 -5.82 9.89
CA THR A 152 -16.47 -4.81 9.69
C THR A 152 -15.27 -5.13 10.57
N PHE A 153 -14.08 -5.20 9.95
CA PHE A 153 -12.81 -5.28 10.66
C PHE A 153 -12.08 -3.94 10.55
N ARG A 154 -11.50 -3.49 11.65
CA ARG A 154 -10.65 -2.30 11.68
C ARG A 154 -9.39 -2.61 12.44
N SER A 155 -8.26 -2.48 11.76
CA SER A 155 -6.96 -2.75 12.36
C SER A 155 -6.10 -1.50 12.42
N LYS A 156 -5.20 -1.45 13.41
CA LYS A 156 -4.23 -0.37 13.59
C LYS A 156 -2.88 -0.96 13.95
N VAL A 157 -1.84 -0.48 13.27
CA VAL A 157 -0.45 -0.84 13.56
C VAL A 157 0.37 0.42 13.82
N ILE A 158 1.37 0.28 14.68
CA ILE A 158 2.34 1.34 14.99
C ILE A 158 3.76 0.79 14.83
N ASN A 159 4.72 1.68 14.58
CA ASN A 159 6.13 1.33 14.43
C ASN A 159 6.34 0.26 13.34
N GLN A 160 5.63 0.40 12.23
CA GLN A 160 5.82 -0.44 11.05
C GLN A 160 7.01 0.08 10.24
N ASN A 161 7.75 -0.83 9.61
CA ASN A 161 8.87 -0.46 8.77
C ASN A 161 8.42 -0.16 7.34
N TYR A 162 9.00 0.89 6.79
CA TYR A 162 8.82 1.34 5.42
C TYR A 162 10.16 1.49 4.73
N TYR A 163 10.24 1.00 3.51
CA TYR A 163 11.38 1.14 2.61
C TYR A 163 10.89 1.61 1.25
N SER A 164 11.61 2.55 0.63
CA SER A 164 11.35 2.96 -0.74
C SER A 164 12.65 3.23 -1.47
N VAL A 165 12.71 2.76 -2.71
CA VAL A 165 13.80 3.04 -3.65
C VAL A 165 13.20 3.62 -4.91
N ALA A 166 13.68 4.80 -5.30
CA ALA A 166 13.35 5.43 -6.56
C ALA A 166 14.59 5.52 -7.44
N VAL A 167 14.43 5.28 -8.73
CA VAL A 167 15.44 5.52 -9.76
C VAL A 167 14.80 6.27 -10.92
N ASN A 168 15.50 7.25 -11.47
CA ASN A 168 15.02 8.00 -12.61
C ASN A 168 16.12 8.29 -13.62
N ALA A 169 15.70 8.46 -14.86
CA ALA A 169 16.54 8.94 -15.95
C ALA A 169 15.77 10.04 -16.70
N GLY A 170 16.46 11.10 -17.06
CA GLY A 170 15.88 12.22 -17.77
C GLY A 170 16.80 12.77 -18.84
N TYR A 171 16.20 13.47 -19.78
CA TYR A 171 16.90 14.14 -20.88
C TYR A 171 16.42 15.58 -20.99
N TYR A 172 17.36 16.53 -20.93
CA TYR A 172 17.09 17.95 -21.09
C TYR A 172 16.90 18.30 -22.55
N ILE A 173 15.68 18.67 -22.93
CA ILE A 173 15.34 19.16 -24.28
C ILE A 173 15.79 20.63 -24.40
N THR A 174 15.63 21.40 -23.34
CA THR A 174 16.18 22.74 -23.17
C THR A 174 16.82 22.84 -21.78
N PRO A 175 17.61 23.89 -21.47
CA PRO A 175 18.15 24.07 -20.12
C PRO A 175 17.09 24.02 -19.01
N GLU A 176 15.84 24.43 -19.32
CA GLU A 176 14.73 24.55 -18.37
C GLU A 176 13.79 23.34 -18.40
N ALA A 177 13.75 22.57 -19.51
CA ALA A 177 12.77 21.52 -19.75
C ALA A 177 13.43 20.13 -19.86
N LYS A 178 12.98 19.19 -19.04
CA LYS A 178 13.47 17.81 -19.00
C LYS A 178 12.31 16.82 -19.10
N VAL A 179 12.38 15.89 -20.06
CA VAL A 179 11.56 14.68 -20.05
C VAL A 179 12.22 13.63 -19.16
N TYR A 180 11.44 12.84 -18.45
CA TYR A 180 11.98 11.82 -17.55
C TYR A 180 11.08 10.61 -17.44
N ILE A 181 11.69 9.50 -17.04
CA ILE A 181 11.03 8.29 -16.55
C ILE A 181 11.55 7.99 -15.14
N GLU A 182 10.66 7.54 -14.28
CA GLU A 182 10.98 7.16 -12.91
C GLU A 182 10.31 5.84 -12.55
N GLY A 183 11.02 4.96 -11.86
CA GLY A 183 10.49 3.79 -11.19
C GLY A 183 10.65 3.94 -9.69
N VAL A 184 9.57 3.70 -8.94
CA VAL A 184 9.56 3.70 -7.47
C VAL A 184 9.04 2.37 -6.98
N TRP A 185 9.88 1.68 -6.24
CA TRP A 185 9.50 0.51 -5.46
C TRP A 185 9.34 0.90 -4.01
N SER A 186 8.26 0.46 -3.36
CA SER A 186 8.04 0.69 -1.93
C SER A 186 7.44 -0.52 -1.24
N ARG A 187 7.78 -0.67 0.05
CA ARG A 187 7.33 -1.75 0.90
C ARG A 187 7.06 -1.26 2.31
N LEU A 188 5.86 -1.54 2.80
CA LEU A 188 5.48 -1.54 4.21
C LEU A 188 5.49 -2.99 4.67
N THR A 189 6.40 -3.35 5.57
CA THR A 189 6.56 -4.73 6.03
C THR A 189 5.38 -5.16 6.87
N ASN A 190 5.10 -6.45 6.92
CA ASN A 190 4.05 -6.97 7.79
C ASN A 190 4.28 -6.53 9.24
N LYS A 191 3.26 -5.96 9.84
CA LYS A 191 3.22 -5.59 11.25
C LYS A 191 1.88 -6.00 11.83
N LYS A 192 1.90 -6.78 12.88
CA LYS A 192 0.69 -7.10 13.64
C LYS A 192 0.28 -5.93 14.53
N GLY A 193 -1.01 -5.74 14.65
CA GLY A 193 -1.61 -4.71 15.47
C GLY A 193 -2.99 -5.10 15.97
N ASP A 194 -3.62 -4.16 16.65
CA ASP A 194 -4.92 -4.37 17.28
C ASP A 194 -6.02 -4.35 16.22
N THR A 195 -6.94 -5.28 16.34
CA THR A 195 -8.11 -5.40 15.46
C THR A 195 -9.38 -5.36 16.27
N SER A 196 -10.36 -4.60 15.77
CA SER A 196 -11.72 -4.60 16.25
C SER A 196 -12.62 -5.18 15.17
N LEU A 197 -13.42 -6.15 15.54
CA LEU A 197 -14.48 -6.74 14.73
C LEU A 197 -15.82 -6.18 15.19
N TYR A 198 -16.66 -5.79 14.27
CA TYR A 198 -18.03 -5.39 14.52
C TYR A 198 -18.98 -6.18 13.63
N ASP A 199 -19.81 -7.01 14.23
CA ASP A 199 -20.86 -7.75 13.55
C ASP A 199 -22.16 -6.96 13.63
N ARG A 200 -22.66 -6.53 12.45
CA ARG A 200 -23.89 -5.75 12.36
C ARG A 200 -25.15 -6.59 12.39
N SER A 201 -25.04 -7.91 12.20
CA SER A 201 -26.20 -8.81 12.21
C SER A 201 -26.77 -9.00 13.60
N ASP A 202 -25.92 -9.05 14.62
CA ASP A 202 -26.29 -9.23 16.03
C ASP A 202 -25.87 -8.06 16.94
N ASN A 203 -25.25 -7.03 16.34
CA ASN A 203 -24.75 -5.84 17.02
C ASN A 203 -23.71 -6.14 18.10
N THR A 204 -22.85 -7.13 17.85
CA THR A 204 -21.72 -7.47 18.72
C THR A 204 -20.43 -6.84 18.25
N SER A 205 -19.49 -6.66 19.17
CA SER A 205 -18.15 -6.21 18.87
C SER A 205 -17.10 -6.94 19.70
N GLU A 206 -16.00 -7.26 19.06
CA GLU A 206 -14.85 -7.90 19.67
C GLU A 206 -13.59 -7.07 19.42
N HIS A 207 -12.65 -7.16 20.35
CA HIS A 207 -11.35 -6.50 20.22
C HIS A 207 -10.24 -7.51 20.51
N ASN A 208 -9.29 -7.61 19.59
CA ASN A 208 -8.16 -8.52 19.69
C ASN A 208 -6.85 -7.76 19.56
N ASN A 209 -5.99 -7.86 20.58
CA ASN A 209 -4.63 -7.35 20.53
C ASN A 209 -3.80 -8.24 19.60
N ASN A 210 -3.02 -7.61 18.70
CA ASN A 210 -2.22 -8.31 17.70
C ASN A 210 -3.05 -9.26 16.78
N GLY A 211 -4.32 -8.96 16.58
CA GLY A 211 -5.26 -9.83 15.86
C GLY A 211 -5.12 -9.81 14.34
N ALA A 212 -4.52 -8.78 13.77
CA ALA A 212 -4.34 -8.67 12.32
C ALA A 212 -2.97 -8.10 11.94
N GLY A 213 -2.50 -8.44 10.76
CA GLY A 213 -1.31 -7.88 10.15
C GLY A 213 -1.65 -6.97 8.98
N ILE A 214 -0.94 -5.85 8.87
CA ILE A 214 -1.07 -4.94 7.74
C ILE A 214 0.27 -4.89 7.02
N GLU A 215 0.25 -5.04 5.70
CA GLU A 215 1.41 -4.85 4.84
C GLU A 215 0.97 -4.23 3.51
N ASN A 216 1.94 -3.66 2.80
CA ASN A 216 1.71 -3.14 1.46
C ASN A 216 3.01 -3.22 0.66
N TYR A 217 2.87 -3.54 -0.60
CA TYR A 217 3.95 -3.57 -1.57
C TYR A 217 3.44 -2.96 -2.86
N ASN A 218 4.21 -2.03 -3.44
CA ASN A 218 3.86 -1.48 -4.74
C ASN A 218 5.09 -1.11 -5.58
N PHE A 219 4.85 -1.03 -6.88
CA PHE A 219 5.79 -0.50 -7.84
C PHE A 219 5.06 0.47 -8.77
N ILE A 220 5.61 1.68 -8.91
CA ILE A 220 5.03 2.74 -9.71
C ILE A 220 6.03 3.18 -10.76
N THR A 221 5.58 3.30 -12.00
CA THR A 221 6.35 3.90 -13.08
C THR A 221 5.69 5.20 -13.50
N THR A 222 6.48 6.25 -13.59
CA THR A 222 6.05 7.58 -14.01
C THR A 222 6.87 8.04 -15.20
N ALA A 223 6.21 8.61 -16.20
CA ALA A 223 6.85 9.38 -17.26
C ALA A 223 6.29 10.81 -17.24
N GLY A 224 7.16 11.80 -17.45
CA GLY A 224 6.72 13.18 -17.30
C GLY A 224 7.67 14.21 -17.92
N LEU A 225 7.19 15.44 -17.89
CA LEU A 225 7.95 16.64 -18.24
C LEU A 225 8.14 17.49 -16.98
N LYS A 226 9.37 17.87 -16.72
CA LYS A 226 9.72 18.83 -15.66
C LYS A 226 10.21 20.12 -16.28
N TYR A 227 9.64 21.24 -15.84
CA TYR A 227 10.05 22.57 -16.24
C TYR A 227 10.50 23.36 -15.01
N THR A 228 11.62 24.08 -15.13
CA THR A 228 12.16 24.94 -14.06
C THR A 228 12.11 26.39 -14.53
N PHE A 229 11.44 27.22 -13.75
CA PHE A 229 11.31 28.67 -14.01
C PHE A 229 12.47 29.45 -13.45
#